data_18519ddff709ba62cfd887d0fe924b82
#
_entry.id   18519ddff709ba62cfd887d0fe924b82
#
_cell.length_a   1.000
_cell.length_b   1.000
_cell.length_c   1.000
_cell.angle_alpha   90.00
_cell.angle_beta   90.00
_cell.angle_gamma   90.00
#
_symmetry.space_group_name_H-M   'P 1'
#
loop_
_entity.id
_entity.type
_entity.pdbx_description
1 polymer ?
#
loop_
_entity_poly.entity_id
_entity_poly.type
_entity_poly.pdbx_seq_one_letter_code
_entity_poly.pdbx_strand_id
1 'polypeptide(L)'
;MKKQFIKFGIVGSIGFLVDACVLWFCSHWLPYPTARAISFWVAVTSNWWFNRIFTFQDANHLEKPHQQWGKFFLASLIGFIPNWGIFVYAMWLGEQLELSHYALFPYIAMVPGVLAGMLVNFSLSKFWVFKA
;
A
#
# COMPACT_ATOMS: atom_id res chain seq x y z
N MET A 1 -4.69 -7.25 18.03
CA MET A 1 -4.07 -6.23 17.18
C MET A 1 -2.84 -6.73 16.43
N LYS A 2 -1.94 -7.44 17.11
CA LYS A 2 -0.73 -7.98 16.49
C LYS A 2 -1.04 -8.94 15.33
N LYS A 3 -2.01 -9.84 15.51
CA LYS A 3 -2.43 -10.77 14.46
C LYS A 3 -3.01 -10.03 13.26
N GLN A 4 -3.80 -9.00 13.50
CA GLN A 4 -4.38 -8.19 12.43
C GLN A 4 -3.29 -7.47 11.63
N PHE A 5 -2.27 -6.95 12.31
CA PHE A 5 -1.17 -6.27 11.64
C PHE A 5 -0.40 -7.24 10.74
N ILE A 6 -0.14 -8.46 11.21
CA ILE A 6 0.54 -9.48 10.41
C ILE A 6 -0.30 -9.87 9.19
N LYS A 7 -1.61 -10.08 9.39
CA LYS A 7 -2.53 -10.38 8.28
C LYS A 7 -2.59 -9.23 7.28
N PHE A 8 -2.61 -8.00 7.77
CA PHE A 8 -2.61 -6.81 6.91
C PHE A 8 -1.33 -6.77 6.05
N GLY A 9 -0.19 -7.10 6.64
CA GLY A 9 1.07 -7.18 5.92
C GLY A 9 1.08 -8.27 4.85
N ILE A 10 0.51 -9.42 5.15
CA ILE A 10 0.38 -10.52 4.18
C ILE A 10 -0.50 -10.09 3.00
N VAL A 11 -1.65 -9.47 3.30
CA VAL A 11 -2.55 -8.97 2.26
C VAL A 11 -1.86 -7.89 1.43
N GLY A 12 -1.09 -7.01 2.08
CA GLY A 12 -0.32 -5.99 1.37
C GLY A 12 0.71 -6.59 0.42
N SER A 13 1.35 -7.68 0.82
CA SER A 13 2.31 -8.40 -0.05
C SER A 13 1.60 -9.00 -1.27
N ILE A 14 0.42 -9.58 -1.07
CA ILE A 14 -0.40 -10.10 -2.18
C ILE A 14 -0.79 -8.94 -3.10
N GLY A 15 -1.20 -7.80 -2.52
CA GLY A 15 -1.54 -6.60 -3.30
C GLY A 15 -0.39 -6.08 -4.13
N PHE A 16 0.83 -6.15 -3.59
CA PHE A 16 2.03 -5.77 -4.36
C PHE A 16 2.21 -6.69 -5.57
N LEU A 17 2.01 -7.99 -5.40
CA LEU A 17 2.10 -8.93 -6.53
C LEU A 17 1.02 -8.66 -7.56
N VAL A 18 -0.21 -8.36 -7.12
CA VAL A 18 -1.31 -7.97 -8.01
C VAL A 18 -0.95 -6.71 -8.78
N ASP A 19 -0.44 -5.70 -8.09
CA ASP A 19 -0.01 -4.43 -8.70
C ASP A 19 1.04 -4.68 -9.79
N ALA A 20 2.08 -5.45 -9.45
CA ALA A 20 3.17 -5.74 -10.39
C ALA A 20 2.66 -6.52 -11.62
N CYS A 21 1.80 -7.51 -11.41
CA CYS A 21 1.26 -8.32 -12.50
C CYS A 21 0.36 -7.49 -13.42
N VAL A 22 -0.51 -6.65 -12.85
CA VAL A 22 -1.40 -5.80 -13.64
C VAL A 22 -0.61 -4.74 -14.40
N LEU A 23 0.40 -4.14 -13.74
CA LEU A 23 1.28 -3.17 -14.38
C LEU A 23 1.99 -3.78 -15.58
N TRP A 24 2.59 -4.97 -15.39
CA TRP A 24 3.27 -5.68 -16.46
C TRP A 24 2.32 -5.95 -17.63
N PHE A 25 1.13 -6.46 -17.35
CA PHE A 25 0.13 -6.78 -18.38
C PHE A 25 -0.31 -5.53 -19.13
N CYS A 26 -0.69 -4.47 -18.41
CA CYS A 26 -1.20 -3.24 -19.02
C CYS A 26 -0.13 -2.48 -19.78
N SER A 27 1.14 -2.56 -19.36
CA SER A 27 2.21 -1.82 -20.01
C SER A 27 2.48 -2.28 -21.44
N HIS A 28 1.97 -3.45 -21.85
CA HIS A 28 2.10 -3.93 -23.22
C HIS A 28 1.23 -3.13 -24.21
N TRP A 29 0.14 -2.52 -23.74
CA TRP A 29 -0.82 -1.84 -24.61
C TRP A 29 -1.04 -0.38 -24.26
N LEU A 30 -0.66 0.04 -23.04
CA LEU A 30 -0.94 1.37 -22.53
C LEU A 30 0.35 2.10 -22.16
N PRO A 31 0.34 3.46 -22.23
CA PRO A 31 1.46 4.23 -21.71
C PRO A 31 1.68 3.92 -20.21
N TYR A 32 2.93 4.01 -19.77
CA TYR A 32 3.30 3.63 -18.41
C TYR A 32 2.48 4.36 -17.34
N PRO A 33 2.25 5.70 -17.42
CA PRO A 33 1.45 6.38 -16.40
C PRO A 33 0.02 5.84 -16.29
N THR A 34 -0.62 5.54 -17.43
CA THR A 34 -1.97 4.96 -17.44
C THR A 34 -1.98 3.56 -16.87
N ALA A 35 -1.02 2.73 -17.29
CA ALA A 35 -0.88 1.37 -16.76
C ALA A 35 -0.66 1.39 -15.24
N ARG A 36 0.13 2.35 -14.74
CA ARG A 36 0.40 2.49 -13.31
C ARG A 36 -0.85 2.88 -12.52
N ALA A 37 -1.66 3.77 -13.07
CA ALA A 37 -2.92 4.15 -12.44
C ALA A 37 -3.89 2.98 -12.33
N ILE A 38 -4.00 2.19 -13.40
CA ILE A 38 -4.88 1.01 -13.42
C ILE A 38 -4.37 -0.05 -12.44
N SER A 39 -3.07 -0.33 -12.42
CA SER A 39 -2.50 -1.34 -11.52
C SER A 39 -2.69 -0.93 -10.06
N PHE A 40 -2.53 0.34 -9.74
CA PHE A 40 -2.77 0.84 -8.38
C PHE A 40 -4.24 0.66 -7.97
N TRP A 41 -5.17 1.00 -8.85
CA TRP A 41 -6.60 0.84 -8.59
C TRP A 41 -6.97 -0.62 -8.32
N VAL A 42 -6.48 -1.53 -9.15
CA VAL A 42 -6.75 -2.97 -8.99
C VAL A 42 -6.13 -3.48 -7.69
N ALA A 43 -4.90 -3.05 -7.39
CA ALA A 43 -4.20 -3.47 -6.18
C ALA A 43 -4.93 -3.01 -4.91
N VAL A 44 -5.37 -1.74 -4.88
CA VAL A 44 -6.12 -1.20 -3.73
C VAL A 44 -7.44 -1.95 -3.55
N THR A 45 -8.14 -2.22 -4.63
CA THR A 45 -9.41 -2.96 -4.59
C THR A 45 -9.20 -4.38 -4.07
N SER A 46 -8.15 -5.05 -4.53
CA SER A 46 -7.77 -6.38 -4.05
C SER A 46 -7.42 -6.34 -2.55
N ASN A 47 -6.62 -5.36 -2.12
CA ASN A 47 -6.25 -5.18 -0.73
C ASN A 47 -7.48 -4.95 0.16
N TRP A 48 -8.40 -4.10 -0.29
CA TRP A 48 -9.64 -3.86 0.43
C TRP A 48 -10.44 -5.14 0.63
N TRP A 49 -10.62 -5.91 -0.44
CA TRP A 49 -11.41 -7.13 -0.40
C TRP A 49 -10.80 -8.18 0.53
N PHE A 50 -9.50 -8.43 0.40
CA PHE A 50 -8.82 -9.42 1.24
C PHE A 50 -8.76 -8.98 2.69
N ASN A 51 -8.59 -7.69 2.97
CA ASN A 51 -8.62 -7.21 4.35
C ASN A 51 -10.01 -7.34 4.94
N ARG A 52 -11.05 -7.12 4.15
CA ARG A 52 -12.43 -7.27 4.60
C ARG A 52 -12.74 -8.71 5.03
N ILE A 53 -12.29 -9.70 4.25
CA ILE A 53 -12.64 -11.10 4.51
C ILE A 53 -11.64 -11.83 5.39
N PHE A 54 -10.40 -11.33 5.52
CA PHE A 54 -9.32 -12.04 6.18
C PHE A 54 -8.81 -11.30 7.42
N THR A 55 -8.43 -10.03 7.27
CA THR A 55 -7.78 -9.26 8.34
C THR A 55 -8.79 -8.74 9.36
N PHE A 56 -9.87 -8.15 8.90
CA PHE A 56 -10.86 -7.46 9.72
C PHE A 56 -12.21 -8.15 9.61
N GLN A 57 -12.23 -9.43 10.01
CA GLN A 57 -13.44 -10.27 9.92
C GLN A 57 -14.58 -9.74 10.76
N ASP A 58 -14.27 -9.05 11.87
CA ASP A 58 -15.27 -8.50 12.78
C ASP A 58 -15.72 -7.09 12.39
N ALA A 59 -15.34 -6.64 11.20
CA ALA A 59 -15.70 -5.31 10.73
C ALA A 59 -17.22 -5.14 10.62
N ASN A 60 -17.66 -3.87 10.71
CA ASN A 60 -19.06 -3.52 10.58
C ASN A 60 -19.57 -3.78 9.16
N HIS A 61 -20.44 -4.78 9.03
CA HIS A 61 -21.02 -5.17 7.74
C HIS A 61 -22.29 -4.35 7.39
N LEU A 62 -22.71 -3.43 8.26
CA LEU A 62 -23.85 -2.55 7.98
C LEU A 62 -23.47 -1.45 6.98
N GLU A 63 -22.20 -1.11 6.89
CA GLU A 63 -21.74 -0.13 5.93
C GLU A 63 -21.76 -0.71 4.51
N LYS A 64 -22.20 0.10 3.54
CA LYS A 64 -22.25 -0.32 2.15
C LYS A 64 -20.83 -0.58 1.63
N PRO A 65 -20.62 -1.67 0.87
CA PRO A 65 -19.28 -2.02 0.41
C PRO A 65 -18.57 -0.91 -0.36
N HIS A 66 -19.28 -0.18 -1.22
CA HIS A 66 -18.64 0.88 -2.01
C HIS A 66 -18.16 2.05 -1.16
N GLN A 67 -18.87 2.37 -0.05
CA GLN A 67 -18.44 3.41 0.89
C GLN A 67 -17.20 2.96 1.65
N GLN A 68 -17.17 1.71 2.08
CA GLN A 68 -16.01 1.13 2.76
C GLN A 68 -14.80 1.10 1.82
N TRP A 69 -14.99 0.72 0.57
CA TRP A 69 -13.94 0.73 -0.44
C TRP A 69 -13.38 2.14 -0.63
N GLY A 70 -14.24 3.14 -0.72
CA GLY A 70 -13.82 4.54 -0.86
C GLY A 70 -12.97 5.02 0.29
N LYS A 71 -13.35 4.66 1.52
CA LYS A 71 -12.56 4.97 2.71
C LYS A 71 -11.20 4.27 2.67
N PHE A 72 -11.17 2.99 2.27
CA PHE A 72 -9.92 2.25 2.16
C PHE A 72 -9.01 2.85 1.10
N PHE A 73 -9.56 3.26 -0.04
CA PHE A 73 -8.80 3.94 -1.08
C PHE A 73 -8.16 5.21 -0.53
N LEU A 74 -8.93 6.02 0.20
CA LEU A 74 -8.43 7.25 0.80
C LEU A 74 -7.37 6.96 1.87
N ALA A 75 -7.57 5.94 2.70
CA ALA A 75 -6.59 5.52 3.69
C ALA A 75 -5.27 5.11 3.02
N SER A 76 -5.36 4.42 1.89
CA SER A 76 -4.17 4.01 1.12
C SER A 76 -3.42 5.21 0.55
N LEU A 77 -4.14 6.21 0.06
CA LEU A 77 -3.53 7.45 -0.42
C LEU A 77 -2.85 8.22 0.72
N ILE A 78 -3.49 8.29 1.88
CA ILE A 78 -2.91 8.97 3.05
C ILE A 78 -1.65 8.23 3.51
N GLY A 79 -1.66 6.90 3.52
CA GLY A 79 -0.48 6.10 3.85
C GLY A 79 0.65 6.25 2.85
N PHE A 80 0.33 6.57 1.61
CA PHE A 80 1.34 6.81 0.57
C PHE A 80 2.21 8.04 0.89
N ILE A 81 1.63 9.06 1.50
CA ILE A 81 2.35 10.32 1.79
C ILE A 81 3.61 10.07 2.63
N PRO A 82 3.53 9.46 3.84
CA PRO A 82 4.74 9.18 4.61
C PRO A 82 5.66 8.18 3.92
N ASN A 83 5.11 7.20 3.22
CA ASN A 83 5.90 6.24 2.46
C ASN A 83 6.79 6.97 1.45
N TRP A 84 6.19 7.80 0.61
CA TRP A 84 6.91 8.54 -0.42
C TRP A 84 7.87 9.55 0.17
N GLY A 85 7.43 10.32 1.17
CA GLY A 85 8.24 11.36 1.79
C GLY A 85 9.48 10.80 2.47
N ILE A 86 9.35 9.71 3.21
CA ILE A 86 10.49 9.06 3.87
C ILE A 86 11.46 8.48 2.83
N PHE A 87 10.93 7.90 1.76
CA PHE A 87 11.78 7.36 0.69
C PHE A 87 12.61 8.48 0.04
N VAL A 88 11.98 9.62 -0.28
CA VAL A 88 12.68 10.75 -0.89
C VAL A 88 13.76 11.26 0.06
N TYR A 89 13.45 11.39 1.36
CA TYR A 89 14.43 11.80 2.36
C TYR A 89 15.59 10.80 2.44
N ALA A 90 15.30 9.52 2.47
CA ALA A 90 16.32 8.47 2.55
C ALA A 90 17.24 8.48 1.32
N MET A 91 16.68 8.71 0.14
CA MET A 91 17.47 8.81 -1.08
C MET A 91 18.39 10.04 -1.05
N TRP A 92 17.85 11.18 -0.58
CA TRP A 92 18.66 12.40 -0.41
C TRP A 92 19.79 12.16 0.58
N LEU A 93 19.49 11.57 1.73
CA LEU A 93 20.50 11.27 2.75
C LEU A 93 21.58 10.33 2.20
N GLY A 94 21.17 9.35 1.41
CA GLY A 94 22.11 8.43 0.78
C GLY A 94 23.08 9.13 -0.16
N GLU A 95 22.63 10.15 -0.89
CA GLU A 95 23.53 10.97 -1.70
C GLU A 95 24.55 11.71 -0.85
N GLN A 96 24.09 12.27 0.29
CA GLN A 96 24.97 13.00 1.20
C GLN A 96 26.02 12.08 1.83
N LEU A 97 25.68 10.83 2.08
CA LEU A 97 26.56 9.85 2.68
C LEU A 97 27.33 9.02 1.64
N GLU A 98 27.22 9.36 0.36
CA GLU A 98 27.87 8.66 -0.75
C GLU A 98 27.48 7.18 -0.85
N LEU A 99 26.23 6.87 -0.51
CA LEU A 99 25.69 5.50 -0.59
C LEU A 99 24.91 5.25 -1.86
N SER A 100 24.58 6.30 -2.62
CA SER A 100 23.69 6.20 -3.78
C SER A 100 24.27 5.36 -4.92
N HIS A 101 25.59 5.15 -4.94
CA HIS A 101 26.21 4.32 -5.97
C HIS A 101 26.06 2.80 -5.76
N TYR A 102 25.62 2.38 -4.58
CA TYR A 102 25.34 0.98 -4.31
C TYR A 102 24.03 0.58 -4.99
N ALA A 103 24.04 -0.51 -5.76
CA ALA A 103 22.89 -0.97 -6.54
C ALA A 103 21.68 -1.28 -5.66
N LEU A 104 21.90 -1.80 -4.44
CA LEU A 104 20.82 -2.17 -3.53
C LEU A 104 20.30 -1.02 -2.66
N PHE A 105 20.98 0.14 -2.69
CA PHE A 105 20.60 1.23 -1.80
C PHE A 105 19.15 1.70 -1.99
N PRO A 106 18.62 1.90 -3.23
CA PRO A 106 17.23 2.32 -3.40
C PRO A 106 16.23 1.36 -2.74
N TYR A 107 16.50 0.07 -2.80
CA TYR A 107 15.62 -0.94 -2.19
C TYR A 107 15.66 -0.86 -0.68
N ILE A 108 16.84 -0.65 -0.09
CA ILE A 108 16.98 -0.46 1.36
C ILE A 108 16.30 0.84 1.79
N ALA A 109 16.43 1.89 0.98
CA ALA A 109 15.83 3.21 1.26
C ALA A 109 14.29 3.15 1.24
N MET A 110 13.69 2.19 0.54
CA MET A 110 12.24 2.01 0.51
C MET A 110 11.68 1.51 1.84
N VAL A 111 12.45 0.75 2.61
CA VAL A 111 11.95 0.00 3.76
C VAL A 111 11.33 0.90 4.84
N PRO A 112 12.00 1.96 5.33
CA PRO A 112 11.39 2.80 6.37
C PRO A 112 10.08 3.45 5.92
N GLY A 113 10.02 3.92 4.67
CA GLY A 113 8.82 4.54 4.12
C GLY A 113 7.66 3.56 4.01
N VAL A 114 7.95 2.36 3.53
CA VAL A 114 6.93 1.30 3.41
C VAL A 114 6.37 0.95 4.79
N LEU A 115 7.23 0.81 5.79
CA LEU A 115 6.78 0.51 7.15
C LEU A 115 5.94 1.64 7.74
N ALA A 116 6.34 2.89 7.55
CA ALA A 116 5.57 4.04 8.02
C ALA A 116 4.22 4.13 7.31
N GLY A 117 4.20 3.98 6.01
CA GLY A 117 2.95 3.98 5.23
C GLY A 117 2.03 2.85 5.63
N MET A 118 2.59 1.68 5.89
CA MET A 118 1.83 0.52 6.34
C MET A 118 1.20 0.76 7.71
N LEU A 119 1.95 1.37 8.65
CA LEU A 119 1.40 1.70 9.97
C LEU A 119 0.24 2.68 9.86
N VAL A 120 0.37 3.71 9.04
CA VAL A 120 -0.71 4.69 8.83
C VAL A 120 -1.91 4.03 8.18
N ASN A 121 -1.70 3.27 7.11
CA ASN A 121 -2.77 2.58 6.41
C ASN A 121 -3.47 1.56 7.31
N PHE A 122 -2.70 0.78 8.06
CA PHE A 122 -3.27 -0.18 9.00
C PHE A 122 -4.13 0.51 10.07
N SER A 123 -3.62 1.58 10.65
CA SER A 123 -4.33 2.31 11.71
C SER A 123 -5.64 2.90 11.17
N LEU A 124 -5.62 3.52 10.00
CA LEU A 124 -6.82 4.04 9.38
C LEU A 124 -7.79 2.92 8.99
N SER A 125 -7.25 1.80 8.50
CA SER A 125 -8.09 0.65 8.15
C SER A 125 -8.78 0.08 9.36
N LYS A 126 -8.06 -0.09 10.46
CA LYS A 126 -8.62 -0.67 11.69
C LYS A 126 -9.64 0.24 12.37
N PHE A 127 -9.30 1.53 12.49
CA PHE A 127 -10.10 2.43 13.32
C PHE A 127 -11.10 3.27 12.55
N TRP A 128 -11.04 3.27 11.24
CA TRP A 128 -11.93 4.05 10.39
C TRP A 128 -12.63 3.22 9.33
N VAL A 129 -11.89 2.49 8.49
CA VAL A 129 -12.45 1.77 7.33
C VAL A 129 -13.24 0.54 7.77
N PHE A 130 -12.61 -0.32 8.56
CA PHE A 130 -13.18 -1.59 9.02
C PHE A 130 -13.56 -1.51 10.49
N LYS A 131 -14.17 -0.42 10.87
CA LYS A 131 -14.60 -0.21 12.24
C LYS A 131 -15.68 -1.21 12.61
N ALA A 132 -15.46 -1.93 13.71
CA ALA A 132 -16.40 -2.92 14.22
C ALA A 132 -17.54 -2.26 14.98
#